data_72c6f09366ab2c517659e542374c5867
#
_entry.id   72c6f09366ab2c517659e542374c5867
#
_cell.length_a   1.000
_cell.length_b   1.000
_cell.length_c   1.000
_cell.angle_alpha   90.00
_cell.angle_beta   90.00
_cell.angle_gamma   90.00
#
_symmetry.space_group_name_H-M   'P 1'
#
loop_
_entity.id
_entity.type
_entity.pdbx_description
1 polymer ?
#
loop_
_entity_poly.entity_id
_entity_poly.type
_entity_poly.pdbx_seq_one_letter_code
_entity_poly.pdbx_strand_id
1 'polypeptide(L)'
;MLFLGLPSLSTWIVKEAMAAYLRIRDAGSWKAKGRAEGHAAIALRAESEVPLSAMKVTEAEDRLRLKRSYSTTFPTREQWKQEGNMFPPGSLVCYTDGSRMRDEYSGAGIYLENSGAQQSYSLGSYATVFQAEVFAILMTAHREDVRNCAEERIFICSDSQAALRAVSSPRTRSILVQECGDALESLAGQREVELVWVPGHMGIPGNERADQLARLGSGQPCQGPEPILGITRGSIRAVLSKWRNLNQMVGILTGHCRLRRHLYLIGIEESPLCLKCGEGEDTPTYFLGQCVAFGRLRHKVFGTGELQREKITGLPWTKILTFVRASGRFEKANRRTVDR
;
A
#
# COMPACT_ATOMS: atom_id res chain seq x y z
N MET A 1 -7.96 30.91 -0.94
CA MET A 1 -7.32 29.57 -0.93
C MET A 1 -8.12 28.50 -0.19
N LEU A 2 -9.00 28.85 0.72
CA LEU A 2 -9.85 27.89 1.47
C LEU A 2 -11.02 27.27 0.68
N PHE A 3 -11.37 27.81 -0.48
CA PHE A 3 -12.55 27.36 -1.25
C PHE A 3 -12.34 26.11 -2.13
N LEU A 4 -11.11 25.62 -2.29
CA LEU A 4 -10.80 24.48 -3.20
C LEU A 4 -10.43 23.19 -2.47
N GLY A 5 -10.44 23.14 -1.13
CA GLY A 5 -10.01 21.95 -0.37
C GLY A 5 -8.55 21.52 -0.64
N LEU A 6 -7.74 22.42 -1.18
CA LEU A 6 -6.34 22.16 -1.52
C LEU A 6 -5.45 22.42 -0.31
N PRO A 7 -4.47 21.54 -0.03
CA PRO A 7 -3.48 21.79 0.99
C PRO A 7 -2.68 23.05 0.68
N SER A 8 -2.23 23.76 1.70
CA SER A 8 -1.40 24.95 1.54
C SER A 8 -0.09 24.61 0.81
N LEU A 9 0.53 25.61 0.17
CA LEU A 9 1.84 25.45 -0.48
C LEU A 9 2.88 24.94 0.51
N SER A 10 2.83 25.37 1.77
CA SER A 10 3.69 24.87 2.85
C SER A 10 3.50 23.38 3.10
N THR A 11 2.27 22.88 3.12
CA THR A 11 1.96 21.46 3.26
C THR A 11 2.51 20.65 2.07
N TRP A 12 2.48 21.22 0.86
CA TRP A 12 3.04 20.60 -0.32
C TRP A 12 4.58 20.52 -0.25
N ILE A 13 5.28 21.61 0.09
CA ILE A 13 6.74 21.65 0.25
C ILE A 13 7.20 20.64 1.30
N VAL A 14 6.52 20.59 2.43
CA VAL A 14 6.80 19.63 3.50
C VAL A 14 6.73 18.19 2.99
N LYS A 15 5.74 17.83 2.20
CA LYS A 15 5.55 16.47 1.67
C LYS A 15 6.59 16.05 0.64
N GLU A 16 6.99 16.95 -0.27
CA GLU A 16 8.08 16.65 -1.21
C GLU A 16 9.42 16.49 -0.49
N ALA A 17 9.67 17.30 0.54
CA ALA A 17 10.83 17.15 1.40
C ALA A 17 10.83 15.84 2.18
N MET A 18 9.64 15.40 2.67
CA MET A 18 9.46 14.11 3.33
C MET A 18 9.75 12.94 2.39
N ALA A 19 9.23 12.99 1.16
CA ALA A 19 9.50 11.96 0.16
C ALA A 19 10.99 11.88 -0.21
N ALA A 20 11.68 13.03 -0.25
CA ALA A 20 13.12 13.10 -0.47
C ALA A 20 13.90 12.56 0.74
N TYR A 21 13.50 12.94 1.95
CA TYR A 21 14.09 12.46 3.20
C TYR A 21 13.99 10.94 3.33
N LEU A 22 12.80 10.36 3.13
CA LEU A 22 12.61 8.91 3.18
C LEU A 22 13.50 8.17 2.19
N ARG A 23 13.63 8.68 0.96
CA ARG A 23 14.53 8.10 -0.06
C ARG A 23 15.99 8.15 0.33
N ILE A 24 16.45 9.25 0.93
CA ILE A 24 17.85 9.44 1.34
C ILE A 24 18.16 8.61 2.59
N ARG A 25 17.21 8.53 3.55
CA ARG A 25 17.31 7.70 4.74
C ARG A 25 17.39 6.21 4.38
N ASP A 26 16.50 5.74 3.53
CA ASP A 26 16.44 4.33 3.09
C ASP A 26 17.66 3.93 2.25
N ALA A 27 18.32 4.89 1.59
CA ALA A 27 19.58 4.67 0.90
C ALA A 27 20.81 4.64 1.84
N GLY A 28 20.61 4.75 3.17
CA GLY A 28 21.70 4.78 4.15
C GLY A 28 22.60 6.02 4.09
N SER A 29 22.26 6.99 3.22
CA SER A 29 23.08 8.17 2.93
C SER A 29 22.86 9.33 3.90
N TRP A 30 21.89 9.20 4.81
CA TRP A 30 21.55 10.27 5.76
C TRP A 30 22.40 10.16 7.03
N LYS A 31 23.37 11.05 7.16
CA LYS A 31 24.08 11.30 8.42
C LYS A 31 23.74 12.72 8.87
N ALA A 32 22.91 12.86 9.88
CA ALA A 32 22.67 14.14 10.53
C ALA A 32 23.98 14.61 11.22
N LYS A 33 24.76 15.41 10.51
CA LYS A 33 25.91 16.12 11.10
C LYS A 33 25.66 17.62 11.02
N GLY A 34 25.53 18.26 12.19
CA GLY A 34 25.50 19.71 12.31
C GLY A 34 24.10 20.36 12.24
N ARG A 35 24.05 21.71 12.26
CA ARG A 35 22.80 22.49 12.07
C ARG A 35 22.16 22.09 10.74
N ALA A 36 20.92 21.63 10.82
CA ALA A 36 20.18 21.28 9.64
C ALA A 36 19.81 22.55 8.86
N GLU A 37 20.36 22.72 7.66
CA GLU A 37 20.06 23.78 6.72
C GLU A 37 19.41 23.21 5.46
N GLY A 38 18.62 24.01 4.76
CA GLY A 38 17.99 23.63 3.49
C GLY A 38 17.00 22.46 3.62
N HIS A 39 17.16 21.45 2.77
CA HIS A 39 16.26 20.29 2.71
C HIS A 39 16.23 19.46 4.01
N ALA A 40 17.31 19.45 4.76
CA ALA A 40 17.39 18.78 6.06
C ALA A 40 16.53 19.47 7.12
N ALA A 41 16.52 20.78 7.16
CA ALA A 41 15.67 21.57 8.07
C ALA A 41 14.19 21.34 7.76
N ILE A 42 13.82 21.27 6.47
CA ILE A 42 12.45 20.99 6.04
C ILE A 42 12.06 19.55 6.42
N ALA A 43 12.96 18.59 6.27
CA ALA A 43 12.72 17.20 6.64
C ALA A 43 12.50 17.05 8.15
N LEU A 44 13.32 17.68 9.00
CA LEU A 44 13.18 17.65 10.46
C LEU A 44 11.89 18.35 10.92
N ARG A 45 11.51 19.47 10.27
CA ARG A 45 10.23 20.11 10.54
C ARG A 45 9.04 19.26 10.12
N ALA A 46 9.17 18.54 9.00
CA ALA A 46 8.19 17.58 8.55
C ALA A 46 8.03 16.41 9.53
N GLU A 47 9.11 15.95 10.13
CA GLU A 47 9.12 14.91 11.17
C GLU A 47 8.36 15.32 12.43
N SER A 48 8.34 16.62 12.75
CA SER A 48 7.54 17.15 13.88
C SER A 48 6.04 17.22 13.59
N GLU A 49 5.65 17.32 12.33
CA GLU A 49 4.24 17.44 11.91
C GLU A 49 3.59 16.09 11.56
N VAL A 50 4.41 15.10 11.17
CA VAL A 50 3.95 13.72 10.89
C VAL A 50 4.95 12.78 11.54
N PRO A 51 4.52 11.83 12.35
CA PRO A 51 5.43 10.91 13.05
C PRO A 51 6.10 9.92 12.09
N LEU A 52 6.92 10.46 11.17
CA LEU A 52 7.71 9.65 10.22
C LEU A 52 8.78 8.83 10.94
N SER A 53 9.26 9.29 12.09
CA SER A 53 10.15 8.54 12.97
C SER A 53 9.49 7.27 13.52
N ALA A 54 8.16 7.29 13.70
CA ALA A 54 7.36 6.12 14.05
C ALA A 54 7.07 5.23 12.84
N MET A 55 7.26 5.71 11.60
CA MET A 55 7.13 4.92 10.38
C MET A 55 8.37 4.04 10.21
N LYS A 56 8.44 2.93 10.96
CA LYS A 56 9.41 1.87 10.68
C LYS A 56 9.15 1.35 9.28
N VAL A 57 10.18 1.43 8.42
CA VAL A 57 10.14 0.74 7.13
C VAL A 57 10.12 -0.76 7.40
N THR A 58 9.20 -1.47 6.75
CA THR A 58 9.02 -2.92 6.93
C THR A 58 10.14 -3.75 6.30
N GLU A 59 11.15 -3.11 5.70
CA GLU A 59 12.21 -3.82 5.01
C GLU A 59 13.50 -3.80 5.81
N ALA A 60 13.99 -5.01 6.16
CA ALA A 60 15.30 -5.26 6.72
C ALA A 60 16.31 -5.63 5.63
N GLU A 61 17.55 -5.85 6.04
CA GLU A 61 18.54 -6.53 5.22
C GLU A 61 18.06 -7.93 4.82
N ASP A 62 18.55 -8.42 3.67
CA ASP A 62 18.18 -9.71 3.13
C ASP A 62 18.65 -10.82 4.08
N ARG A 63 17.71 -11.48 4.76
CA ARG A 63 17.99 -12.57 5.68
C ARG A 63 17.77 -13.90 4.97
N LEU A 64 18.82 -14.72 4.96
CA LEU A 64 18.78 -16.08 4.45
C LEU A 64 18.52 -17.07 5.57
N ARG A 65 17.43 -17.84 5.47
CA ARG A 65 17.08 -18.93 6.39
C ARG A 65 17.21 -20.25 5.68
N LEU A 66 18.31 -20.99 5.93
CA LEU A 66 18.64 -22.22 5.21
C LEU A 66 17.91 -23.46 5.77
N LYS A 67 17.54 -23.48 7.04
CA LYS A 67 16.81 -24.57 7.69
C LYS A 67 15.55 -24.03 8.33
N ARG A 68 14.50 -24.84 8.29
CA ARG A 68 13.23 -24.58 8.96
C ARG A 68 12.80 -25.84 9.67
N SER A 69 12.29 -25.67 10.89
CA SER A 69 11.79 -26.73 11.74
C SER A 69 10.28 -26.97 11.56
N TYR A 70 9.57 -26.06 10.87
CA TYR A 70 8.18 -26.21 10.49
C TYR A 70 8.03 -26.53 9.00
N SER A 71 6.97 -27.26 8.67
CA SER A 71 6.61 -27.60 7.29
C SER A 71 5.52 -26.70 6.72
N THR A 72 5.32 -26.75 5.40
CA THR A 72 4.24 -26.00 4.75
C THR A 72 3.68 -26.84 3.61
N THR A 73 2.37 -27.05 3.62
CA THR A 73 1.65 -27.83 2.62
C THR A 73 0.60 -27.01 1.89
N PHE A 74 0.38 -27.35 0.64
CA PHE A 74 -0.59 -26.73 -0.25
C PHE A 74 -1.50 -27.80 -0.85
N PRO A 75 -2.45 -28.36 -0.08
CA PRO A 75 -3.39 -29.34 -0.61
C PRO A 75 -4.22 -28.75 -1.74
N THR A 76 -4.60 -29.57 -2.70
CA THR A 76 -5.47 -29.13 -3.79
C THR A 76 -6.92 -28.91 -3.31
N ARG A 77 -7.71 -28.17 -4.09
CA ARG A 77 -9.14 -27.99 -3.77
C ARG A 77 -9.91 -29.30 -3.82
N GLU A 78 -9.48 -30.24 -4.64
CA GLU A 78 -10.05 -31.59 -4.77
C GLU A 78 -9.82 -32.41 -3.51
N GLN A 79 -8.61 -32.35 -2.93
CA GLN A 79 -8.30 -33.02 -1.65
C GLN A 79 -9.18 -32.49 -0.52
N TRP A 80 -9.37 -31.15 -0.43
CA TRP A 80 -10.26 -30.56 0.55
C TRP A 80 -11.73 -30.99 0.41
N LYS A 81 -12.17 -31.36 -0.80
CA LYS A 81 -13.55 -31.87 -1.03
C LYS A 81 -13.70 -33.34 -0.66
N GLN A 82 -12.65 -34.12 -0.79
CA GLN A 82 -12.70 -35.57 -0.60
C GLN A 82 -12.47 -36.00 0.85
N GLU A 83 -11.61 -35.29 1.58
CA GLU A 83 -11.10 -35.74 2.88
C GLU A 83 -11.75 -35.09 4.10
N GLY A 84 -12.91 -34.48 4.00
CA GLY A 84 -13.77 -33.94 5.08
C GLY A 84 -13.12 -33.45 6.39
N ASN A 85 -12.12 -34.14 6.92
CA ASN A 85 -11.24 -33.70 8.02
C ASN A 85 -9.80 -34.15 7.71
N MET A 86 -8.97 -33.19 7.27
CA MET A 86 -7.58 -33.45 6.86
C MET A 86 -6.61 -33.55 8.03
N PHE A 87 -7.04 -33.27 9.25
CA PHE A 87 -6.13 -33.19 10.39
C PHE A 87 -6.26 -34.44 11.27
N PRO A 88 -5.11 -35.03 11.71
CA PRO A 88 -5.11 -36.17 12.61
C PRO A 88 -5.83 -35.85 13.93
N PRO A 89 -6.58 -36.82 14.50
CA PRO A 89 -7.17 -36.65 15.82
C PRO A 89 -6.11 -36.27 16.88
N GLY A 90 -6.47 -35.36 17.79
CA GLY A 90 -5.55 -34.88 18.84
C GLY A 90 -4.54 -33.83 18.34
N SER A 91 -4.77 -33.22 17.19
CA SER A 91 -3.99 -32.08 16.72
C SER A 91 -4.67 -30.77 17.13
N LEU A 92 -3.89 -29.72 17.36
CA LEU A 92 -4.40 -28.35 17.51
C LEU A 92 -4.52 -27.74 16.11
N VAL A 93 -5.73 -27.28 15.76
CA VAL A 93 -5.99 -26.63 14.48
C VAL A 93 -6.33 -25.17 14.68
N CYS A 94 -5.53 -24.28 14.09
CA CYS A 94 -5.66 -22.83 14.15
C CYS A 94 -5.95 -22.30 12.75
N TYR A 95 -6.97 -21.46 12.59
CA TYR A 95 -7.28 -20.77 11.35
C TYR A 95 -6.94 -19.29 11.45
N THR A 96 -6.35 -18.75 10.42
CA THR A 96 -5.88 -17.36 10.35
C THR A 96 -6.36 -16.70 9.06
N ASP A 97 -6.73 -15.43 9.14
CA ASP A 97 -7.14 -14.63 7.98
C ASP A 97 -6.75 -13.17 8.14
N GLY A 98 -6.59 -12.48 7.01
CA GLY A 98 -6.33 -11.05 6.91
C GLY A 98 -7.32 -10.35 6.00
N SER A 99 -8.01 -9.32 6.49
CA SER A 99 -9.01 -8.58 5.74
C SER A 99 -8.69 -7.10 5.64
N ARG A 100 -9.20 -6.44 4.60
CA ARG A 100 -9.20 -4.99 4.47
C ARG A 100 -10.51 -4.52 3.86
N MET A 101 -11.25 -3.72 4.59
CA MET A 101 -12.44 -3.06 4.06
C MET A 101 -12.02 -1.91 3.14
N ARG A 102 -12.81 -1.71 2.06
CA ARG A 102 -12.58 -0.74 0.97
C ARG A 102 -11.85 0.52 1.43
N ASP A 103 -10.51 0.51 1.28
CA ASP A 103 -9.57 1.63 1.52
C ASP A 103 -9.50 2.21 2.94
N GLU A 104 -10.10 1.61 3.95
CA GLU A 104 -10.08 2.12 5.32
C GLU A 104 -9.08 1.38 6.21
N TYR A 105 -9.52 0.33 6.89
CA TYR A 105 -8.69 -0.35 7.89
C TYR A 105 -8.42 -1.80 7.49
N SER A 106 -7.28 -2.31 7.93
CA SER A 106 -6.94 -3.73 7.84
C SER A 106 -7.18 -4.41 9.18
N GLY A 107 -7.56 -5.68 9.15
CA GLY A 107 -7.79 -6.50 10.32
C GLY A 107 -7.24 -7.90 10.15
N ALA A 108 -6.96 -8.55 11.27
CA ALA A 108 -6.51 -9.94 11.32
C ALA A 108 -7.43 -10.74 12.25
N GLY A 109 -7.70 -12.00 11.89
CA GLY A 109 -8.55 -12.92 12.60
C GLY A 109 -7.84 -14.23 12.92
N ILE A 110 -8.06 -14.75 14.12
CA ILE A 110 -7.53 -16.03 14.58
C ILE A 110 -8.67 -16.83 15.22
N TYR A 111 -8.80 -18.09 14.84
CA TYR A 111 -9.75 -19.02 15.42
C TYR A 111 -9.07 -20.37 15.72
N LEU A 112 -9.19 -20.85 16.95
CA LEU A 112 -8.73 -22.17 17.39
C LEU A 112 -9.92 -23.13 17.43
N GLU A 113 -9.89 -24.17 16.60
CA GLU A 113 -11.01 -25.08 16.45
C GLU A 113 -11.29 -25.88 17.72
N ASN A 114 -10.24 -26.39 18.37
CA ASN A 114 -10.35 -27.30 19.54
C ASN A 114 -11.01 -26.61 20.76
N SER A 115 -10.63 -25.38 21.04
CA SER A 115 -11.11 -24.63 22.23
C SER A 115 -12.25 -23.65 21.89
N GLY A 116 -12.48 -23.35 20.61
CA GLY A 116 -13.35 -22.26 20.19
C GLY A 116 -12.79 -20.87 20.50
N ALA A 117 -11.53 -20.78 20.94
CA ALA A 117 -10.87 -19.50 21.24
C ALA A 117 -10.72 -18.67 19.96
N GLN A 118 -10.98 -17.38 20.07
CA GLN A 118 -11.02 -16.48 18.91
C GLN A 118 -10.43 -15.12 19.26
N GLN A 119 -9.81 -14.49 18.26
CA GLN A 119 -9.23 -13.17 18.41
C GLN A 119 -9.38 -12.37 17.13
N SER A 120 -9.69 -11.09 17.29
CA SER A 120 -9.77 -10.11 16.20
C SER A 120 -8.84 -8.94 16.52
N TYR A 121 -8.10 -8.47 15.51
CA TYR A 121 -7.18 -7.35 15.62
C TYR A 121 -7.51 -6.29 14.59
N SER A 122 -7.58 -5.01 15.01
CA SER A 122 -7.54 -3.88 14.10
C SER A 122 -6.09 -3.46 13.87
N LEU A 123 -5.67 -3.36 12.60
CA LEU A 123 -4.30 -3.06 12.19
C LEU A 123 -4.15 -1.66 11.57
N GLY A 124 -5.24 -0.87 11.62
CA GLY A 124 -5.23 0.49 11.13
C GLY A 124 -5.23 0.61 9.61
N SER A 125 -5.06 1.85 9.15
CA SER A 125 -5.19 2.23 7.74
C SER A 125 -3.94 1.96 6.89
N TYR A 126 -2.79 1.80 7.51
CA TYR A 126 -1.51 1.65 6.81
C TYR A 126 -1.14 0.21 6.50
N ALA A 127 -1.67 -0.76 7.23
CA ALA A 127 -1.42 -2.17 6.98
C ALA A 127 -2.05 -2.64 5.66
N THR A 128 -1.36 -3.53 4.95
CA THR A 128 -1.89 -4.21 3.76
C THR A 128 -2.57 -5.51 4.14
N VAL A 129 -3.42 -6.07 3.28
CA VAL A 129 -4.01 -7.41 3.47
C VAL A 129 -2.91 -8.44 3.70
N PHE A 130 -1.86 -8.42 2.87
CA PHE A 130 -0.72 -9.32 3.03
C PHE A 130 -0.07 -9.23 4.43
N GLN A 131 0.09 -8.00 4.96
CA GLN A 131 0.62 -7.83 6.32
C GLN A 131 -0.35 -8.36 7.38
N ALA A 132 -1.66 -8.19 7.18
CA ALA A 132 -2.67 -8.72 8.08
C ALA A 132 -2.66 -10.25 8.13
N GLU A 133 -2.51 -10.91 6.99
CA GLU A 133 -2.36 -12.36 6.87
C GLU A 133 -1.12 -12.88 7.63
N VAL A 134 0.05 -12.29 7.35
CA VAL A 134 1.29 -12.67 8.04
C VAL A 134 1.21 -12.37 9.53
N PHE A 135 0.59 -11.27 9.93
CA PHE A 135 0.40 -10.91 11.32
C PHE A 135 -0.51 -11.90 12.06
N ALA A 136 -1.58 -12.39 11.43
CA ALA A 136 -2.44 -13.42 12.01
C ALA A 136 -1.66 -14.71 12.31
N ILE A 137 -0.80 -15.16 11.39
CA ILE A 137 0.08 -16.32 11.59
C ILE A 137 1.08 -16.06 12.73
N LEU A 138 1.73 -14.88 12.74
CA LEU A 138 2.67 -14.47 13.79
C LEU A 138 2.02 -14.48 15.17
N MET A 139 0.85 -13.85 15.27
CA MET A 139 0.14 -13.78 16.56
C MET A 139 -0.35 -15.15 17.04
N THR A 140 -0.72 -16.04 16.10
CA THR A 140 -1.04 -17.43 16.45
C THR A 140 0.16 -18.14 17.09
N ALA A 141 1.35 -17.98 16.52
CA ALA A 141 2.57 -18.59 17.07
C ALA A 141 2.99 -17.98 18.43
N HIS A 142 2.53 -16.79 18.77
CA HIS A 142 2.79 -16.14 20.08
C HIS A 142 1.73 -16.40 21.14
N ARG A 143 0.57 -16.95 20.79
CA ARG A 143 -0.51 -17.19 21.75
C ARG A 143 -0.07 -18.20 22.84
N GLU A 144 -0.37 -17.88 24.07
CA GLU A 144 -0.05 -18.75 25.21
C GLU A 144 -0.78 -20.08 25.15
N ASP A 145 -2.06 -20.08 24.73
CA ASP A 145 -2.87 -21.28 24.59
C ASP A 145 -2.39 -22.20 23.45
N VAL A 146 -1.71 -21.67 22.43
CA VAL A 146 -1.03 -22.43 21.39
C VAL A 146 0.33 -22.97 21.84
N ARG A 147 1.12 -22.13 22.51
CA ARG A 147 2.47 -22.49 22.98
C ARG A 147 2.44 -23.56 24.09
N ASN A 148 1.46 -23.49 24.96
CA ASN A 148 1.29 -24.36 26.12
C ASN A 148 0.22 -25.45 25.92
N CYS A 149 -0.20 -25.68 24.66
CA CYS A 149 -1.17 -26.72 24.34
C CYS A 149 -0.64 -28.12 24.70
N ALA A 150 -1.55 -29.07 24.93
CA ALA A 150 -1.20 -30.46 25.22
C ALA A 150 -0.87 -31.26 23.95
N GLU A 151 -1.35 -30.78 22.82
CA GLU A 151 -1.21 -31.40 21.50
C GLU A 151 0.25 -31.36 21.03
N GLU A 152 0.74 -32.45 20.45
CA GLU A 152 2.08 -32.53 19.88
C GLU A 152 2.17 -31.88 18.49
N ARG A 153 1.04 -31.87 17.76
CA ARG A 153 0.93 -31.35 16.40
C ARG A 153 0.07 -30.10 16.35
N ILE A 154 0.57 -29.08 15.71
CA ILE A 154 -0.09 -27.80 15.51
C ILE A 154 -0.21 -27.52 14.02
N PHE A 155 -1.44 -27.35 13.54
CA PHE A 155 -1.73 -26.92 12.18
C PHE A 155 -2.18 -25.46 12.19
N ILE A 156 -1.45 -24.61 11.46
CA ILE A 156 -1.82 -23.20 11.25
C ILE A 156 -2.30 -23.06 9.81
N CYS A 157 -3.59 -22.84 9.64
CA CYS A 157 -4.30 -22.77 8.38
C CYS A 157 -4.50 -21.34 7.94
N SER A 158 -4.24 -21.04 6.65
CA SER A 158 -4.51 -19.75 6.02
C SER A 158 -4.91 -19.96 4.57
N ASP A 159 -5.82 -19.15 4.04
CA ASP A 159 -6.17 -19.17 2.62
C ASP A 159 -5.24 -18.29 1.77
N SER A 160 -4.34 -17.54 2.40
CA SER A 160 -3.33 -16.71 1.76
C SER A 160 -2.10 -17.50 1.31
N GLN A 161 -2.11 -18.05 0.10
CA GLN A 161 -0.91 -18.67 -0.47
C GLN A 161 0.29 -17.70 -0.49
N ALA A 162 0.04 -16.41 -0.63
CA ALA A 162 1.09 -15.40 -0.66
C ALA A 162 1.79 -15.28 0.71
N ALA A 163 1.03 -15.26 1.81
CA ALA A 163 1.57 -15.24 3.16
C ALA A 163 2.36 -16.52 3.48
N LEU A 164 1.76 -17.69 3.23
CA LEU A 164 2.39 -18.99 3.46
C LEU A 164 3.69 -19.15 2.68
N ARG A 165 3.71 -18.79 1.40
CA ARG A 165 4.92 -18.84 0.56
C ARG A 165 5.98 -17.85 1.03
N ALA A 166 5.59 -16.66 1.48
CA ALA A 166 6.54 -15.66 1.96
C ALA A 166 7.21 -16.11 3.26
N VAL A 167 6.42 -16.63 4.22
CA VAL A 167 6.94 -17.15 5.49
C VAL A 167 7.80 -18.39 5.26
N SER A 168 7.46 -19.21 4.26
CA SER A 168 8.23 -20.41 3.86
C SER A 168 9.42 -20.11 2.94
N SER A 169 9.58 -18.87 2.49
CA SER A 169 10.70 -18.50 1.62
C SER A 169 12.03 -18.56 2.35
N PRO A 170 13.11 -19.08 1.73
CA PRO A 170 14.44 -19.04 2.32
C PRO A 170 15.02 -17.63 2.38
N ARG A 171 14.46 -16.68 1.65
CA ARG A 171 14.90 -15.26 1.63
C ARG A 171 13.73 -14.33 1.82
N THR A 172 13.89 -13.37 2.72
CA THR A 172 12.91 -12.28 2.88
C THR A 172 13.60 -11.00 3.33
N ARG A 173 13.04 -9.87 2.88
CA ARG A 173 13.42 -8.53 3.34
C ARG A 173 12.34 -7.92 4.24
N SER A 174 11.21 -8.56 4.41
CA SER A 174 10.13 -8.07 5.26
C SER A 174 10.44 -8.40 6.72
N ILE A 175 10.54 -7.39 7.57
CA ILE A 175 10.73 -7.55 9.02
C ILE A 175 9.60 -8.41 9.60
N LEU A 176 8.34 -8.13 9.24
CA LEU A 176 7.19 -8.89 9.72
C LEU A 176 7.27 -10.38 9.34
N VAL A 177 7.71 -10.70 8.11
CA VAL A 177 7.89 -12.08 7.67
C VAL A 177 9.06 -12.75 8.40
N GLN A 178 10.12 -12.00 8.73
CA GLN A 178 11.23 -12.50 9.54
C GLN A 178 10.78 -12.83 10.95
N GLU A 179 10.06 -11.90 11.60
CA GLU A 179 9.50 -12.08 12.95
C GLU A 179 8.54 -13.26 12.99
N CYS A 180 7.66 -13.40 11.99
CA CYS A 180 6.75 -14.53 11.88
C CYS A 180 7.50 -15.85 11.77
N GLY A 181 8.50 -15.93 10.91
CA GLY A 181 9.29 -17.12 10.78
C GLY A 181 10.11 -17.45 12.05
N ASP A 182 10.62 -16.45 12.78
CA ASP A 182 11.34 -16.68 14.03
C ASP A 182 10.39 -17.19 15.14
N ALA A 183 9.17 -16.68 15.20
CA ALA A 183 8.13 -17.18 16.12
C ALA A 183 7.73 -18.63 15.82
N LEU A 184 7.57 -18.97 14.53
CA LEU A 184 7.28 -20.34 14.10
C LEU A 184 8.44 -21.30 14.39
N GLU A 185 9.69 -20.89 14.20
CA GLU A 185 10.86 -21.68 14.61
C GLU A 185 10.88 -21.95 16.11
N SER A 186 10.59 -20.92 16.92
CA SER A 186 10.49 -21.05 18.38
C SER A 186 9.40 -22.04 18.78
N LEU A 187 8.24 -22.02 18.11
CA LEU A 187 7.14 -22.94 18.35
C LEU A 187 7.50 -24.36 17.89
N ALA A 188 8.11 -24.48 16.72
CA ALA A 188 8.53 -25.75 16.13
C ALA A 188 9.68 -26.43 16.90
N GLY A 189 10.43 -25.70 17.72
CA GLY A 189 11.39 -26.26 18.66
C GLY A 189 10.77 -27.08 19.80
N GLN A 190 9.45 -26.98 20.00
CA GLN A 190 8.72 -27.65 21.08
C GLN A 190 7.61 -28.58 20.56
N ARG A 191 7.10 -28.37 19.37
CA ARG A 191 5.95 -29.03 18.78
C ARG A 191 6.17 -29.30 17.30
N GLU A 192 5.46 -30.24 16.73
CA GLU A 192 5.40 -30.43 15.26
C GLU A 192 4.47 -29.36 14.68
N VAL A 193 5.02 -28.39 13.92
CA VAL A 193 4.26 -27.26 13.35
C VAL A 193 4.16 -27.41 11.84
N GLU A 194 2.94 -27.32 11.33
CA GLU A 194 2.66 -27.35 9.91
C GLU A 194 1.76 -26.17 9.51
N LEU A 195 2.23 -25.41 8.52
CA LEU A 195 1.42 -24.38 7.85
C LEU A 195 0.63 -25.04 6.72
N VAL A 196 -0.68 -24.88 6.68
CA VAL A 196 -1.55 -25.53 5.71
C VAL A 196 -2.34 -24.51 4.93
N TRP A 197 -2.28 -24.58 3.61
CA TRP A 197 -3.15 -23.78 2.78
C TRP A 197 -4.56 -24.36 2.78
N VAL A 198 -5.56 -23.50 3.04
CA VAL A 198 -6.97 -23.83 2.93
C VAL A 198 -7.61 -23.02 1.80
N PRO A 199 -8.52 -23.57 1.02
CA PRO A 199 -9.20 -22.80 -0.03
C PRO A 199 -10.21 -21.84 0.60
N GLY A 200 -10.08 -20.54 0.29
CA GLY A 200 -11.06 -19.54 0.70
C GLY A 200 -12.44 -19.79 0.11
N HIS A 201 -13.49 -19.46 0.86
CA HIS A 201 -14.91 -19.50 0.45
C HIS A 201 -15.39 -20.90 -0.01
N MET A 202 -14.89 -21.95 0.60
CA MET A 202 -15.35 -23.34 0.36
C MET A 202 -16.15 -23.93 1.52
N GLY A 203 -16.64 -23.11 2.44
CA GLY A 203 -17.48 -23.59 3.56
C GLY A 203 -16.69 -24.33 4.65
N ILE A 204 -15.37 -24.12 4.76
CA ILE A 204 -14.54 -24.65 5.84
C ILE A 204 -14.85 -23.81 7.09
N PRO A 205 -15.53 -24.38 8.13
CA PRO A 205 -16.10 -23.56 9.22
C PRO A 205 -15.04 -22.72 9.96
N GLY A 206 -13.87 -23.30 10.22
CA GLY A 206 -12.79 -22.59 10.90
C GLY A 206 -12.24 -21.42 10.08
N ASN A 207 -12.07 -21.60 8.77
CA ASN A 207 -11.63 -20.54 7.88
C ASN A 207 -12.66 -19.41 7.73
N GLU A 208 -13.93 -19.75 7.57
CA GLU A 208 -15.02 -18.77 7.54
C GLU A 208 -15.09 -17.98 8.85
N ARG A 209 -14.78 -18.63 9.98
CA ARG A 209 -14.75 -17.95 11.27
C ARG A 209 -13.58 -17.00 11.39
N ALA A 210 -12.39 -17.37 10.92
CA ALA A 210 -11.22 -16.51 10.87
C ALA A 210 -11.46 -15.27 9.96
N ASP A 211 -12.07 -15.47 8.78
CA ASP A 211 -12.49 -14.38 7.87
C ASP A 211 -13.47 -13.40 8.55
N GLN A 212 -14.49 -13.92 9.27
CA GLN A 212 -15.40 -13.06 10.03
C GLN A 212 -14.67 -12.21 11.08
N LEU A 213 -13.69 -12.80 11.79
CA LEU A 213 -12.88 -12.11 12.80
C LEU A 213 -11.96 -11.07 12.17
N ALA A 214 -11.34 -11.38 11.03
CA ALA A 214 -10.52 -10.43 10.28
C ALA A 214 -11.36 -9.25 9.77
N ARG A 215 -12.56 -9.50 9.25
CA ARG A 215 -13.50 -8.43 8.86
C ARG A 215 -13.97 -7.60 10.04
N LEU A 216 -14.22 -8.21 11.20
CA LEU A 216 -14.55 -7.48 12.41
C LEU A 216 -13.43 -6.51 12.80
N GLY A 217 -12.19 -6.97 12.77
CA GLY A 217 -11.01 -6.12 13.02
C GLY A 217 -10.84 -4.99 12.01
N SER A 218 -11.08 -5.26 10.72
CA SER A 218 -11.00 -4.24 9.67
C SER A 218 -12.17 -3.24 9.69
N GLY A 219 -13.26 -3.54 10.39
CA GLY A 219 -14.39 -2.62 10.59
C GLY A 219 -14.24 -1.65 11.76
N GLN A 220 -13.13 -1.74 12.51
CA GLN A 220 -12.92 -0.91 13.70
C GLN A 220 -11.67 -0.03 13.53
N PRO A 221 -11.72 1.25 14.01
CA PRO A 221 -10.52 2.08 14.07
C PRO A 221 -9.47 1.45 14.99
N CYS A 222 -8.21 1.67 14.66
CA CYS A 222 -7.11 1.21 15.49
C CYS A 222 -7.11 1.93 16.85
N GLN A 223 -6.93 1.17 17.92
CA GLN A 223 -6.75 1.72 19.26
C GLN A 223 -5.24 1.86 19.55
N GLY A 224 -4.66 2.98 19.16
CA GLY A 224 -3.26 3.26 19.40
C GLY A 224 -2.58 4.05 18.29
N PRO A 225 -1.27 4.32 18.42
CA PRO A 225 -0.54 5.03 17.39
C PRO A 225 -0.38 4.18 16.14
N GLU A 226 -0.72 4.74 14.98
CA GLU A 226 -0.46 4.12 13.68
C GLU A 226 0.87 4.64 13.09
N PRO A 227 1.59 3.84 12.32
CA PRO A 227 1.28 2.48 11.87
C PRO A 227 1.69 1.41 12.91
N ILE A 228 0.83 0.41 13.16
CA ILE A 228 1.13 -0.73 14.04
C ILE A 228 2.21 -1.63 13.43
N LEU A 229 2.00 -1.97 12.16
CA LEU A 229 2.95 -2.77 11.39
C LEU A 229 3.67 -1.83 10.42
N GLY A 230 4.87 -1.53 10.45
CA GLY A 230 5.56 -0.58 9.58
C GLY A 230 4.95 -0.41 8.17
N ILE A 231 5.33 0.61 7.44
CA ILE A 231 4.76 0.93 6.13
C ILE A 231 5.56 0.26 5.01
N THR A 232 4.88 -0.41 4.09
CA THR A 232 5.55 -1.01 2.93
C THR A 232 5.97 0.06 1.91
N ARG A 233 7.05 -0.17 1.17
CA ARG A 233 7.43 0.70 0.03
C ARG A 233 6.31 0.82 -1.00
N GLY A 234 5.49 -0.23 -1.15
CA GLY A 234 4.31 -0.21 -2.00
C GLY A 234 3.26 0.80 -1.51
N SER A 235 2.95 0.78 -0.21
CA SER A 235 2.02 1.73 0.41
C SER A 235 2.54 3.17 0.31
N ILE A 236 3.84 3.40 0.57
CA ILE A 236 4.47 4.71 0.37
C ILE A 236 4.34 5.17 -1.08
N ARG A 237 4.64 4.30 -2.06
CA ARG A 237 4.48 4.62 -3.49
C ARG A 237 3.03 4.92 -3.86
N ALA A 238 2.07 4.20 -3.30
CA ALA A 238 0.64 4.45 -3.53
C ALA A 238 0.22 5.82 -2.99
N VAL A 239 0.60 6.16 -1.77
CA VAL A 239 0.39 7.49 -1.19
C VAL A 239 1.06 8.57 -2.06
N LEU A 240 2.34 8.41 -2.40
CA LEU A 240 3.07 9.35 -3.26
C LEU A 240 2.47 9.47 -4.67
N SER A 241 1.87 8.39 -5.21
CA SER A 241 1.19 8.45 -6.51
C SER A 241 -0.14 9.19 -6.45
N LYS A 242 -0.92 9.02 -5.39
CA LYS A 242 -2.12 9.84 -5.11
C LYS A 242 -1.73 11.34 -5.04
N TRP A 243 -0.60 11.64 -4.40
CA TRP A 243 -0.06 13.01 -4.31
C TRP A 243 0.45 13.57 -5.65
N ARG A 244 1.09 12.75 -6.47
CA ARG A 244 1.53 13.17 -7.82
C ARG A 244 0.33 13.61 -8.69
N ASN A 245 -0.77 12.89 -8.59
CA ASN A 245 -2.01 13.23 -9.28
C ASN A 245 -2.60 14.54 -8.77
N LEU A 246 -2.54 14.78 -7.46
CA LEU A 246 -2.97 16.04 -6.85
C LEU A 246 -2.07 17.21 -7.30
N ASN A 247 -0.75 17.01 -7.38
CA ASN A 247 0.20 18.02 -7.86
C ASN A 247 -0.06 18.40 -9.34
N GLN A 248 -0.36 17.44 -10.19
CA GLN A 248 -0.76 17.73 -11.57
C GLN A 248 -2.05 18.54 -11.62
N MET A 249 -3.03 18.20 -10.78
CA MET A 249 -4.27 18.95 -10.64
C MET A 249 -4.03 20.39 -10.17
N VAL A 250 -3.27 20.56 -9.09
CA VAL A 250 -2.92 21.89 -8.56
C VAL A 250 -2.22 22.72 -9.62
N GLY A 251 -1.22 22.15 -10.29
CA GLY A 251 -0.50 22.82 -11.37
C GLY A 251 -1.42 23.24 -12.51
N ILE A 252 -2.37 22.40 -12.90
CA ILE A 252 -3.35 22.73 -13.94
C ILE A 252 -4.33 23.83 -13.47
N LEU A 253 -4.86 23.71 -12.27
CA LEU A 253 -5.83 24.70 -11.73
C LEU A 253 -5.20 26.06 -11.47
N THR A 254 -3.95 26.12 -11.07
CA THR A 254 -3.22 27.36 -10.79
C THR A 254 -2.46 27.92 -12.00
N GLY A 255 -2.38 27.17 -13.09
CA GLY A 255 -1.59 27.54 -14.25
C GLY A 255 -0.09 27.25 -14.15
N HIS A 256 0.38 26.76 -12.99
CA HIS A 256 1.80 26.44 -12.73
C HIS A 256 2.11 24.99 -13.09
N CYS A 257 1.95 24.62 -14.36
CA CYS A 257 2.19 23.27 -14.86
C CYS A 257 3.04 23.29 -16.13
N ARG A 258 3.44 22.11 -16.62
CA ARG A 258 4.25 21.94 -17.83
C ARG A 258 3.48 22.21 -19.13
N LEU A 259 2.63 23.21 -19.14
CA LEU A 259 2.05 23.78 -20.36
C LEU A 259 2.92 24.90 -20.88
N ARG A 260 3.01 25.07 -22.20
CA ARG A 260 3.98 25.98 -22.82
C ARG A 260 3.82 27.42 -22.38
N ARG A 261 2.60 27.88 -22.13
CA ARG A 261 2.37 29.24 -21.61
C ARG A 261 3.11 29.51 -20.31
N HIS A 262 3.08 28.56 -19.37
CA HIS A 262 3.82 28.68 -18.11
C HIS A 262 5.33 28.60 -18.31
N LEU A 263 5.78 27.64 -19.13
CA LEU A 263 7.21 27.44 -19.44
C LEU A 263 7.80 28.67 -20.19
N TYR A 264 7.03 29.29 -21.05
CA TYR A 264 7.39 30.55 -21.72
C TYR A 264 7.54 31.69 -20.70
N LEU A 265 6.60 31.84 -19.77
CA LEU A 265 6.67 32.90 -18.74
C LEU A 265 7.89 32.80 -17.84
N ILE A 266 8.39 31.59 -17.59
CA ILE A 266 9.60 31.34 -16.79
C ILE A 266 10.87 31.17 -17.61
N GLY A 267 10.82 31.49 -18.93
CA GLY A 267 11.99 31.50 -19.82
C GLY A 267 12.53 30.14 -20.23
N ILE A 268 11.74 29.05 -20.10
CA ILE A 268 12.16 27.69 -20.51
C ILE A 268 11.80 27.41 -21.96
N GLU A 269 10.70 27.94 -22.46
CA GLU A 269 10.23 27.77 -23.84
C GLU A 269 10.20 29.10 -24.58
N GLU A 270 10.41 29.08 -25.90
CA GLU A 270 10.47 30.28 -26.74
C GLU A 270 9.08 30.72 -27.23
N SER A 271 8.08 29.87 -27.16
CA SER A 271 6.72 30.16 -27.61
C SER A 271 5.68 29.66 -26.64
N PRO A 272 4.61 30.46 -26.35
CA PRO A 272 3.52 30.05 -25.50
C PRO A 272 2.48 29.14 -26.16
N LEU A 273 2.59 28.92 -27.50
CA LEU A 273 1.58 28.21 -28.31
C LEU A 273 1.58 26.69 -28.03
N CYS A 274 0.40 26.09 -28.14
CA CYS A 274 0.21 24.64 -27.93
C CYS A 274 0.98 23.81 -28.95
N LEU A 275 1.85 22.90 -28.49
CA LEU A 275 2.62 21.99 -29.35
C LEU A 275 1.77 21.03 -30.19
N LYS A 276 0.52 20.78 -29.79
CA LYS A 276 -0.36 19.79 -30.46
C LYS A 276 -1.17 20.37 -31.60
N CYS A 277 -1.61 21.62 -31.48
CA CYS A 277 -2.38 22.28 -32.54
C CYS A 277 -1.73 23.52 -33.09
N GLY A 278 -0.86 24.20 -32.36
CA GLY A 278 -0.22 25.44 -32.81
C GLY A 278 -1.12 26.68 -32.79
N GLU A 279 -2.42 26.55 -32.50
CA GLU A 279 -3.42 27.62 -32.72
C GLU A 279 -3.60 28.57 -31.55
N GLY A 280 -3.42 28.12 -30.32
CA GLY A 280 -3.68 28.94 -29.14
C GLY A 280 -2.61 28.80 -28.07
N GLU A 281 -2.59 29.81 -27.15
CA GLU A 281 -1.70 29.74 -25.98
C GLU A 281 -2.02 28.53 -25.11
N ASP A 282 -1.00 27.75 -24.80
CA ASP A 282 -1.09 26.48 -24.06
C ASP A 282 -1.34 26.73 -22.56
N THR A 283 -2.50 27.32 -22.26
CA THR A 283 -3.00 27.52 -20.90
C THR A 283 -3.80 26.31 -20.43
N PRO A 284 -4.02 26.13 -19.11
CA PRO A 284 -4.92 25.10 -18.61
C PRO A 284 -6.33 25.18 -19.19
N THR A 285 -6.87 26.39 -19.30
CA THR A 285 -8.22 26.62 -19.86
C THR A 285 -8.28 26.22 -21.34
N TYR A 286 -7.26 26.58 -22.11
CA TYR A 286 -7.15 26.17 -23.52
C TYR A 286 -7.00 24.66 -23.67
N PHE A 287 -6.08 24.06 -22.92
CA PHE A 287 -5.85 22.61 -22.93
C PHE A 287 -7.09 21.80 -22.57
N LEU A 288 -7.74 22.16 -21.46
CA LEU A 288 -8.95 21.47 -20.99
C LEU A 288 -10.18 21.75 -21.83
N GLY A 289 -10.33 22.97 -22.36
CA GLY A 289 -11.58 23.47 -22.94
C GLY A 289 -11.61 23.57 -24.44
N GLN A 290 -10.53 24.01 -25.08
CA GLN A 290 -10.60 24.54 -26.45
C GLN A 290 -9.68 23.86 -27.45
N CYS A 291 -8.50 23.37 -27.02
CA CYS A 291 -7.51 22.81 -27.96
C CYS A 291 -8.11 21.74 -28.89
N VAL A 292 -8.09 22.00 -30.18
CA VAL A 292 -8.70 21.12 -31.20
C VAL A 292 -8.08 19.72 -31.23
N ALA A 293 -6.79 19.59 -30.93
CA ALA A 293 -6.10 18.30 -30.87
C ALA A 293 -6.68 17.34 -29.82
N PHE A 294 -7.38 17.85 -28.80
CA PHE A 294 -8.01 17.06 -27.76
C PHE A 294 -9.54 17.05 -27.83
N GLY A 295 -10.16 17.54 -28.88
CA GLY A 295 -11.61 17.62 -29.03
C GLY A 295 -12.30 16.27 -28.86
N ARG A 296 -11.80 15.20 -29.51
CA ARG A 296 -12.33 13.84 -29.40
C ARG A 296 -12.21 13.30 -27.98
N LEU A 297 -11.07 13.56 -27.30
CA LEU A 297 -10.85 13.12 -25.93
C LEU A 297 -11.77 13.86 -24.95
N ARG A 298 -11.98 15.17 -25.16
CA ARG A 298 -12.95 15.96 -24.39
C ARG A 298 -14.34 15.40 -24.51
N HIS A 299 -14.78 15.12 -25.74
CA HIS A 299 -16.10 14.52 -25.97
C HIS A 299 -16.26 13.19 -25.22
N LYS A 300 -15.23 12.32 -25.27
CA LYS A 300 -15.23 11.03 -24.57
C LYS A 300 -15.30 11.18 -23.05
N VAL A 301 -14.59 12.15 -22.45
CA VAL A 301 -14.45 12.26 -20.99
C VAL A 301 -15.49 13.20 -20.37
N PHE A 302 -15.79 14.31 -21.03
CA PHE A 302 -16.67 15.37 -20.52
C PHE A 302 -18.04 15.40 -21.21
N GLY A 303 -18.21 14.65 -22.30
CA GLY A 303 -19.47 14.63 -23.08
C GLY A 303 -19.62 15.79 -24.05
N THR A 304 -18.60 16.64 -24.23
CA THR A 304 -18.62 17.79 -25.15
C THR A 304 -17.26 17.99 -25.80
N GLY A 305 -17.26 18.50 -27.05
CA GLY A 305 -16.03 18.80 -27.80
C GLY A 305 -15.33 20.08 -27.32
N GLU A 306 -16.07 20.98 -26.70
CA GLU A 306 -15.58 22.27 -26.22
C GLU A 306 -16.17 22.60 -24.84
N LEU A 307 -15.37 23.24 -23.99
CA LEU A 307 -15.75 23.68 -22.65
C LEU A 307 -15.32 25.13 -22.41
N GLN A 308 -16.26 25.93 -21.96
CA GLN A 308 -15.99 27.28 -21.47
C GLN A 308 -15.39 27.25 -20.06
N ARG A 309 -14.67 28.31 -19.71
CA ARG A 309 -13.93 28.42 -18.43
C ARG A 309 -14.81 28.15 -17.21
N GLU A 310 -16.02 28.68 -17.21
CA GLU A 310 -17.00 28.56 -16.12
C GLU A 310 -17.40 27.11 -15.88
N LYS A 311 -17.52 26.32 -16.94
CA LYS A 311 -17.85 24.90 -16.86
C LYS A 311 -16.68 24.04 -16.38
N ILE A 312 -15.43 24.46 -16.69
CA ILE A 312 -14.22 23.75 -16.23
C ILE A 312 -14.11 23.78 -14.71
N THR A 313 -14.43 24.91 -14.09
CA THR A 313 -14.37 25.07 -12.61
C THR A 313 -15.39 24.21 -11.87
N GLY A 314 -16.49 23.82 -12.50
CA GLY A 314 -17.53 22.96 -11.95
C GLY A 314 -17.33 21.46 -12.23
N LEU A 315 -16.28 21.07 -12.97
CA LEU A 315 -16.05 19.67 -13.27
C LEU A 315 -15.53 18.91 -12.04
N PRO A 316 -16.01 17.65 -11.84
CA PRO A 316 -15.40 16.75 -10.86
C PRO A 316 -13.91 16.57 -11.17
N TRP A 317 -13.06 16.73 -10.16
CA TRP A 317 -11.60 16.59 -10.29
C TRP A 317 -11.17 15.24 -10.84
N THR A 318 -11.94 14.18 -10.59
CA THR A 318 -11.72 12.83 -11.13
C THR A 318 -11.81 12.80 -12.66
N LYS A 319 -12.77 13.53 -13.25
CA LYS A 319 -12.90 13.66 -14.72
C LYS A 319 -11.71 14.44 -15.30
N ILE A 320 -11.29 15.54 -14.64
CA ILE A 320 -10.12 16.31 -15.08
C ILE A 320 -8.87 15.43 -15.08
N LEU A 321 -8.62 14.65 -14.02
CA LEU A 321 -7.49 13.71 -13.95
C LEU A 321 -7.56 12.64 -15.05
N THR A 322 -8.75 12.10 -15.32
CA THR A 322 -8.94 11.11 -16.39
C THR A 322 -8.55 11.69 -17.74
N PHE A 323 -9.00 12.92 -18.03
CA PHE A 323 -8.62 13.63 -19.24
C PHE A 323 -7.12 13.89 -19.35
N VAL A 324 -6.52 14.42 -18.28
CA VAL A 324 -5.09 14.73 -18.21
C VAL A 324 -4.23 13.49 -18.45
N ARG A 325 -4.56 12.38 -17.84
CA ARG A 325 -3.86 11.10 -18.05
C ARG A 325 -4.02 10.59 -19.46
N ALA A 326 -5.25 10.55 -19.97
CA ALA A 326 -5.54 10.08 -21.31
C ALA A 326 -4.93 10.97 -22.41
N SER A 327 -4.62 12.24 -22.11
CA SER A 327 -3.94 13.14 -23.04
C SER A 327 -2.47 12.82 -23.26
N GLY A 328 -1.82 12.08 -22.34
CA GLY A 328 -0.38 11.77 -22.36
C GLY A 328 0.55 12.98 -22.18
N ARG A 329 0.00 14.19 -22.00
CA ARG A 329 0.79 15.45 -22.03
C ARG A 329 1.80 15.59 -20.88
N PHE A 330 1.54 14.94 -19.76
CA PHE A 330 2.35 15.05 -18.53
C PHE A 330 3.13 13.78 -18.22
N GLU A 331 3.12 12.79 -19.11
CA GLU A 331 3.98 11.64 -19.01
C GLU A 331 5.43 12.06 -19.28
N LYS A 332 6.38 11.54 -18.50
CA LYS A 332 7.79 11.72 -18.78
C LYS A 332 8.07 11.04 -20.12
N ALA A 333 8.54 11.79 -21.12
CA ALA A 333 9.15 11.18 -22.30
C ALA A 333 10.20 10.17 -21.81
N ASN A 334 9.99 8.89 -22.11
CA ASN A 334 10.98 7.86 -21.86
C ASN A 334 12.24 8.31 -22.63
N ARG A 335 13.29 8.70 -21.90
CA ARG A 335 14.63 8.86 -22.48
C ARG A 335 15.16 7.48 -22.85
N ARG A 336 14.67 6.97 -23.98
CA ARG A 336 15.31 5.90 -24.74
C ARG A 336 15.25 6.33 -26.19
N THR A 337 16.38 6.65 -26.69
CA THR A 337 16.88 6.83 -28.06
C THR A 337 17.61 8.16 -28.22
N VAL A 338 18.81 8.24 -27.72
CA VAL A 338 19.92 8.91 -28.42
C VAL A 338 21.13 8.00 -28.23
N ASP A 339 21.18 7.00 -29.10
CA ASP A 339 22.42 6.39 -29.56
C ASP A 339 22.31 6.31 -31.07
N ARG A 340 22.85 7.33 -31.70
CA ARG A 340 23.56 7.22 -33.00
C ARG A 340 24.29 8.52 -33.29
#